data_87802add21c4f3424f28463a2b37b152
#
_entry.id   87802add21c4f3424f28463a2b37b152
#
_cell.length_a   1.000
_cell.length_b   1.000
_cell.length_c   1.000
_cell.angle_alpha   90.00
_cell.angle_beta   90.00
_cell.angle_gamma   90.00
#
_symmetry.space_group_name_H-M   'P 1'
#
loop_
_entity.id
_entity.type
_entity.pdbx_description
1 polymer ?
#
loop_
_entity_poly.entity_id
_entity_poly.type
_entity_poly.pdbx_seq_one_letter_code
_entity_poly.pdbx_strand_id
1 'polypeptide(L)'
;MNKVILAIAFLLSFSCIGKSSHCHAQNKLYDEQLLKKIKPIAPTSASLGRYGDHPVDLSTGQVPIEIPLYEIKSGDLSVPIKLKYHSGGIKLNQEASWVGLGWNLDFGGSVVRTVNGFPDEKENPEVPDVEKVLEEMDNDPKGDNCYDKYNLWNKAKDYQCSFRPDLFCYNIGNLSGSFFLINDSIVTTASVPIVGCINNNTQRLVSPDGNVYIFNASETTTISSSHVKMPPYTSTYYISSIISPNGTDTIRYNYQNSGEYSTRTGTTYQGVSIINRVIIRRAPEESEWKPQQEILPIPLTGNDIYVGSVKTVKPQYIFFRGGRITFNLSERKDLATVSGNITCKKLDNIVIERKTSNKYETVKKIEFHYSYFGETLTDSDAPQKLRLCLDSITEYGKGDDELYTLRLIASFDYYGKKQLPDKNAYSVDYWGYYNGNKSSDNIPKTDLQTYKYAKVGSADRTPNEALMKYGSIKSMTYPTKGKTEFLWEINRVGLANHLYESPYVRDNCI
;
A
#
# COMPACT_ATOMS: atom_id res chain seq x y z
N MET A 1 66.66 6.41 -22.58
CA MET A 1 65.31 6.94 -22.52
C MET A 1 64.38 6.18 -21.50
N ASN A 2 64.65 4.92 -21.18
CA ASN A 2 63.76 4.13 -20.32
C ASN A 2 63.93 4.25 -18.79
N LYS A 3 65.03 4.91 -18.31
CA LYS A 3 65.26 5.08 -16.89
C LYS A 3 64.68 6.39 -16.30
N VAL A 4 64.39 7.38 -17.11
CA VAL A 4 63.80 8.66 -16.68
C VAL A 4 62.28 8.54 -16.56
N ILE A 5 61.63 7.70 -17.39
CA ILE A 5 60.19 7.47 -17.36
C ILE A 5 59.78 6.67 -16.11
N LEU A 6 60.64 5.76 -15.63
CA LEU A 6 60.37 4.98 -14.42
C LEU A 6 60.47 5.84 -13.13
N ALA A 7 61.33 6.86 -13.11
CA ALA A 7 61.49 7.76 -11.95
C ALA A 7 60.32 8.74 -11.82
N ILE A 8 59.72 9.17 -12.94
CA ILE A 8 58.55 10.06 -12.94
C ILE A 8 57.27 9.29 -12.56
N ALA A 9 57.12 8.01 -12.96
CA ALA A 9 56.01 7.16 -12.52
C ALA A 9 56.07 6.85 -11.01
N PHE A 10 57.26 6.73 -10.44
CA PHE A 10 57.44 6.48 -8.99
C PHE A 10 57.17 7.73 -8.14
N LEU A 11 57.45 8.93 -8.67
CA LEU A 11 57.20 10.20 -7.96
C LEU A 11 55.71 10.61 -8.04
N LEU A 12 54.97 10.21 -9.07
CA LEU A 12 53.54 10.45 -9.18
C LEU A 12 52.70 9.46 -8.36
N SER A 13 53.20 8.27 -8.08
CA SER A 13 52.51 7.28 -7.19
C SER A 13 52.65 7.65 -5.69
N PHE A 14 53.68 8.40 -5.30
CA PHE A 14 53.87 8.81 -3.90
C PHE A 14 53.09 10.08 -3.50
N SER A 15 52.63 10.88 -4.45
CA SER A 15 51.85 12.09 -4.16
C SER A 15 50.32 11.79 -3.98
N CYS A 16 49.84 10.61 -4.35
CA CYS A 16 48.45 10.19 -4.09
C CYS A 16 48.19 9.49 -2.73
N ILE A 17 49.26 9.07 -2.03
CA ILE A 17 49.14 8.35 -0.74
C ILE A 17 49.06 9.32 0.46
N GLY A 18 49.42 10.61 0.27
CA GLY A 18 49.47 11.58 1.33
C GLY A 18 48.17 12.32 1.69
N LYS A 19 47.06 12.08 0.98
CA LYS A 19 45.79 12.79 1.22
C LYS A 19 44.65 11.95 1.81
N SER A 20 44.85 10.66 2.07
CA SER A 20 43.77 9.80 2.63
C SER A 20 43.83 9.65 4.17
N SER A 21 44.84 10.16 4.84
CA SER A 21 45.01 10.00 6.29
C SER A 21 44.31 11.03 7.17
N HIS A 22 43.68 12.07 6.61
CA HIS A 22 42.97 13.08 7.42
C HIS A 22 41.46 12.83 7.58
N CYS A 23 40.89 11.92 6.82
CA CYS A 23 39.46 11.64 6.93
C CYS A 23 39.09 10.59 8.01
N HIS A 24 40.06 9.75 8.44
CA HIS A 24 39.80 8.71 9.44
C HIS A 24 39.91 9.19 10.90
N ALA A 25 40.61 10.29 11.17
CA ALA A 25 40.77 10.82 12.52
C ALA A 25 39.54 11.59 13.03
N GLN A 26 38.77 12.22 12.13
CA GLN A 26 37.57 12.97 12.52
C GLN A 26 36.38 12.06 12.82
N ASN A 27 36.22 10.94 12.11
CA ASN A 27 35.13 10.00 12.39
C ASN A 27 35.31 9.25 13.71
N LYS A 28 36.58 8.94 14.09
CA LYS A 28 36.84 8.26 15.36
C LYS A 28 36.59 9.14 16.60
N LEU A 29 36.86 10.44 16.49
CA LEU A 29 36.61 11.41 17.57
C LEU A 29 35.07 11.68 17.73
N TYR A 30 34.33 11.63 16.64
CA TYR A 30 32.87 11.82 16.68
C TYR A 30 32.17 10.61 17.33
N ASP A 31 32.60 9.42 16.99
CA ASP A 31 32.06 8.17 17.59
C ASP A 31 32.41 8.03 19.07
N GLU A 32 33.62 8.40 19.50
CA GLU A 32 33.98 8.35 20.92
C GLU A 32 33.25 9.38 21.77
N GLN A 33 32.91 10.55 21.21
CA GLN A 33 32.13 11.57 21.94
C GLN A 33 30.62 11.20 22.02
N LEU A 34 30.10 10.54 21.01
CA LEU A 34 28.74 10.00 21.03
C LEU A 34 28.61 8.83 22.02
N LEU A 35 29.56 7.92 22.03
CA LEU A 35 29.56 6.76 22.94
C LEU A 35 29.73 7.18 24.41
N LYS A 36 30.43 8.29 24.70
CA LYS A 36 30.55 8.82 26.08
C LYS A 36 29.26 9.44 26.62
N LYS A 37 28.27 9.76 25.77
CA LYS A 37 26.97 10.31 26.19
C LYS A 37 25.90 9.25 26.43
N ILE A 38 26.08 8.03 25.96
CA ILE A 38 25.14 6.93 26.16
C ILE A 38 25.50 6.25 27.49
N LYS A 39 24.91 6.74 28.59
CA LYS A 39 24.93 5.98 29.84
C LYS A 39 23.97 4.78 29.67
N PRO A 40 24.44 3.54 29.82
CA PRO A 40 23.52 2.39 29.80
C PRO A 40 22.51 2.57 30.95
N ILE A 41 21.24 2.56 30.57
CA ILE A 41 20.12 2.60 31.51
C ILE A 41 20.14 1.30 32.32
N ALA A 42 19.95 1.38 33.65
CA ALA A 42 19.87 0.20 34.48
C ALA A 42 18.84 -0.82 33.94
N PRO A 43 19.08 -2.14 33.96
CA PRO A 43 18.22 -3.16 33.34
C PRO A 43 16.76 -3.07 33.75
N THR A 44 16.46 -2.67 34.99
CA THR A 44 15.08 -2.49 35.50
C THR A 44 14.37 -1.28 34.95
N SER A 45 15.08 -0.18 34.67
CA SER A 45 14.49 1.01 34.01
C SER A 45 14.42 0.85 32.49
N ALA A 46 15.31 0.08 31.88
CA ALA A 46 15.25 -0.24 30.45
C ALA A 46 14.04 -1.14 30.11
N SER A 47 13.61 -2.02 31.04
CA SER A 47 12.41 -2.82 30.82
C SER A 47 11.11 -2.04 30.93
N LEU A 48 11.07 -0.96 31.71
CA LEU A 48 9.93 -0.05 31.79
C LEU A 48 9.77 0.82 30.53
N GLY A 49 10.88 1.22 29.89
CA GLY A 49 10.87 1.98 28.65
C GLY A 49 10.42 1.17 27.42
N ARG A 50 10.57 -0.15 27.45
CA ARG A 50 10.20 -1.03 26.30
C ARG A 50 8.72 -1.05 25.97
N TYR A 51 7.83 -0.75 26.90
CA TYR A 51 6.38 -0.69 26.66
C TYR A 51 5.93 0.55 25.89
N GLY A 52 6.76 1.56 25.76
CA GLY A 52 6.43 2.80 25.04
C GLY A 52 7.47 3.23 24.02
N ASP A 53 8.47 2.38 23.75
CA ASP A 53 9.51 2.69 22.78
C ASP A 53 9.06 2.20 21.39
N HIS A 54 8.59 3.16 20.59
CA HIS A 54 8.28 2.95 19.17
C HIS A 54 9.36 3.65 18.34
N PRO A 55 10.43 2.94 17.94
CA PRO A 55 11.49 3.54 17.16
C PRO A 55 10.95 4.04 15.82
N VAL A 56 11.24 5.29 15.49
CA VAL A 56 10.85 5.86 14.20
C VAL A 56 11.86 5.42 13.15
N ASP A 57 11.39 4.88 12.04
CA ASP A 57 12.23 4.68 10.86
C ASP A 57 12.53 6.04 10.24
N LEU A 58 13.76 6.50 10.39
CA LEU A 58 14.20 7.82 9.94
C LEU A 58 14.21 7.98 8.41
N SER A 59 14.17 6.88 7.66
CA SER A 59 14.15 6.92 6.20
C SER A 59 12.75 7.19 5.64
N THR A 60 11.73 6.69 6.31
CA THR A 60 10.32 6.79 5.89
C THR A 60 9.47 7.67 6.80
N GLY A 61 9.97 8.01 8.00
CA GLY A 61 9.21 8.68 9.05
C GLY A 61 8.12 7.80 9.68
N GLN A 62 8.08 6.51 9.37
CA GLN A 62 7.06 5.60 9.87
C GLN A 62 7.42 5.03 11.24
N VAL A 63 6.39 4.80 12.04
CA VAL A 63 6.50 4.16 13.36
C VAL A 63 5.90 2.76 13.29
N PRO A 64 6.67 1.69 13.52
CA PRO A 64 6.12 0.33 13.61
C PRO A 64 5.31 0.18 14.89
N ILE A 65 3.98 0.17 14.77
CA ILE A 65 3.08 -0.11 15.89
C ILE A 65 2.60 -1.54 15.75
N GLU A 66 3.12 -2.43 16.59
CA GLU A 66 2.77 -3.84 16.61
C GLU A 66 2.26 -4.24 18.01
N ILE A 67 1.16 -5.00 18.06
CA ILE A 67 0.58 -5.53 19.28
C ILE A 67 0.61 -7.04 19.18
N PRO A 68 1.48 -7.73 19.95
CA PRO A 68 1.50 -9.17 20.00
C PRO A 68 0.25 -9.68 20.72
N LEU A 69 -0.47 -10.61 20.10
CA LEU A 69 -1.69 -11.20 20.66
C LEU A 69 -1.44 -12.63 21.16
N TYR A 70 -0.77 -13.44 20.35
CA TYR A 70 -0.46 -14.83 20.67
C TYR A 70 0.71 -15.33 19.81
N GLU A 71 1.45 -16.33 20.29
CA GLU A 71 2.48 -17.03 19.54
C GLU A 71 2.13 -18.52 19.44
N ILE A 72 1.90 -19.00 18.23
CA ILE A 72 1.70 -20.43 17.96
C ILE A 72 3.05 -21.11 18.01
N LYS A 73 3.17 -22.16 18.84
CA LYS A 73 4.35 -23.06 18.89
C LYS A 73 3.92 -24.47 18.52
N SER A 74 4.54 -25.04 17.50
CA SER A 74 4.28 -26.40 17.03
C SER A 74 5.60 -27.07 16.65
N GLY A 75 6.26 -27.71 17.64
CA GLY A 75 7.61 -28.20 17.51
C GLY A 75 8.59 -27.08 17.18
N ASP A 76 9.28 -27.19 16.05
CA ASP A 76 10.27 -26.20 15.60
C ASP A 76 9.61 -24.97 14.94
N LEU A 77 8.30 -25.02 14.67
CA LEU A 77 7.58 -23.92 14.07
C LEU A 77 7.10 -22.92 15.12
N SER A 78 7.34 -21.63 14.87
CA SER A 78 6.82 -20.52 15.64
C SER A 78 6.15 -19.53 14.70
N VAL A 79 4.89 -19.19 14.99
CA VAL A 79 4.11 -18.21 14.22
C VAL A 79 3.49 -17.18 15.17
N PRO A 80 3.97 -15.93 15.14
CA PRO A 80 3.36 -14.86 15.93
C PRO A 80 2.06 -14.42 15.29
N ILE A 81 1.01 -14.28 16.11
CA ILE A 81 -0.22 -13.58 15.74
C ILE A 81 -0.12 -12.19 16.34
N LYS A 82 -0.08 -11.20 15.48
CA LYS A 82 0.09 -9.81 15.89
C LYS A 82 -0.74 -8.86 15.04
N LEU A 83 -1.19 -7.80 15.67
CA LEU A 83 -1.85 -6.69 15.03
C LEU A 83 -0.78 -5.64 14.65
N LYS A 84 -0.81 -5.18 13.41
CA LYS A 84 0.11 -4.16 12.87
C LYS A 84 -0.67 -2.95 12.42
N TYR A 85 -0.18 -1.76 12.75
CA TYR A 85 -0.75 -0.51 12.26
C TYR A 85 0.15 0.10 11.19
N HIS A 86 -0.48 0.50 10.07
CA HIS A 86 0.19 1.22 9.01
C HIS A 86 0.23 2.72 9.32
N SER A 87 1.42 3.21 9.69
CA SER A 87 1.62 4.59 10.16
C SER A 87 1.95 5.62 9.06
N GLY A 88 1.88 5.23 7.80
CA GLY A 88 2.12 6.12 6.65
C GLY A 88 0.96 7.07 6.31
N GLY A 89 0.01 7.27 7.23
CA GLY A 89 -1.18 8.09 7.03
C GLY A 89 -2.34 7.32 6.37
N ILE A 90 -3.53 7.91 6.43
CA ILE A 90 -4.77 7.32 5.91
C ILE A 90 -5.22 8.11 4.68
N LYS A 91 -5.29 7.44 3.53
CA LYS A 91 -5.85 8.03 2.31
C LYS A 91 -7.36 8.05 2.39
N LEU A 92 -7.98 9.09 1.83
CA LEU A 92 -9.42 9.29 1.98
C LEU A 92 -10.26 8.14 1.42
N ASN A 93 -9.85 7.55 0.29
CA ASN A 93 -10.52 6.42 -0.36
C ASN A 93 -10.10 5.04 0.17
N GLN A 94 -9.27 4.99 1.22
CA GLN A 94 -8.78 3.74 1.77
C GLN A 94 -9.90 2.98 2.48
N GLU A 95 -10.09 1.72 2.10
CA GLU A 95 -10.99 0.81 2.79
C GLU A 95 -10.36 0.25 4.07
N ALA A 96 -11.18 0.11 5.09
CA ALA A 96 -10.73 -0.51 6.34
C ALA A 96 -10.57 -2.02 6.16
N SER A 97 -9.54 -2.59 6.75
CA SER A 97 -9.38 -4.04 6.85
C SER A 97 -10.48 -4.67 7.72
N TRP A 98 -10.49 -5.98 7.85
CA TRP A 98 -11.44 -6.69 8.73
C TRP A 98 -11.17 -6.50 10.23
N VAL A 99 -10.06 -5.83 10.58
CA VAL A 99 -9.70 -5.45 11.95
C VAL A 99 -9.62 -3.93 12.15
N GLY A 100 -10.08 -3.13 11.17
CA GLY A 100 -10.16 -1.66 11.28
C GLY A 100 -9.25 -0.91 10.33
N LEU A 101 -9.52 0.39 10.16
CA LEU A 101 -8.79 1.28 9.27
C LEU A 101 -7.34 1.46 9.73
N GLY A 102 -6.40 1.23 8.82
CA GLY A 102 -4.97 1.28 9.11
C GLY A 102 -4.42 0.05 9.84
N TRP A 103 -5.27 -0.82 10.37
CA TRP A 103 -4.87 -2.04 11.06
C TRP A 103 -4.86 -3.26 10.14
N ASN A 104 -3.93 -4.17 10.38
CA ASN A 104 -3.87 -5.48 9.74
C ASN A 104 -3.51 -6.56 10.76
N LEU A 105 -4.15 -7.72 10.69
CA LEU A 105 -3.82 -8.87 11.51
C LEU A 105 -2.87 -9.79 10.74
N ASP A 106 -1.67 -9.95 11.29
CA ASP A 106 -0.67 -10.92 10.81
C ASP A 106 -0.85 -12.23 11.59
N PHE A 107 -1.06 -13.31 10.85
CA PHE A 107 -1.29 -14.67 11.40
C PHE A 107 -0.47 -15.75 10.69
N GLY A 108 0.66 -15.37 10.07
CA GLY A 108 1.58 -16.33 9.47
C GLY A 108 2.06 -15.96 8.08
N GLY A 109 1.26 -15.21 7.31
CA GLY A 109 1.71 -14.60 6.07
C GLY A 109 0.74 -14.70 4.89
N SER A 110 1.11 -13.97 3.85
CA SER A 110 0.36 -13.89 2.59
C SER A 110 1.26 -13.44 1.45
N VAL A 111 0.79 -13.64 0.23
CA VAL A 111 1.36 -13.05 -0.99
C VAL A 111 0.29 -12.19 -1.63
N VAL A 112 0.56 -10.90 -1.79
CA VAL A 112 -0.34 -9.93 -2.43
C VAL A 112 0.18 -9.64 -3.82
N ARG A 113 -0.71 -9.66 -4.81
CA ARG A 113 -0.40 -9.41 -6.22
C ARG A 113 -0.89 -8.03 -6.63
N THR A 114 -0.01 -7.27 -7.26
CA THR A 114 -0.34 -6.04 -7.97
C THR A 114 -0.29 -6.31 -9.46
N VAL A 115 -1.44 -6.27 -10.11
CA VAL A 115 -1.55 -6.47 -11.55
C VAL A 115 -1.12 -5.18 -12.27
N ASN A 116 -0.17 -5.32 -13.20
CA ASN A 116 0.35 -4.24 -14.02
C ASN A 116 -0.27 -4.31 -15.42
N GLY A 117 -1.45 -3.71 -15.59
CA GLY A 117 -2.20 -3.76 -16.84
C GLY A 117 -3.16 -4.93 -16.86
N PHE A 118 -2.77 -6.05 -17.46
CA PHE A 118 -3.59 -7.26 -17.57
C PHE A 118 -2.97 -8.40 -16.77
N PRO A 119 -3.76 -9.32 -16.17
CA PRO A 119 -3.20 -10.45 -15.40
C PRO A 119 -2.34 -11.37 -16.31
N ASP A 120 -1.10 -11.64 -15.90
CA ASP A 120 -0.10 -12.36 -16.70
C ASP A 120 -0.56 -13.75 -17.17
N GLU A 121 -1.40 -14.46 -16.39
CA GLU A 121 -1.88 -15.82 -16.72
C GLU A 121 -3.11 -15.84 -17.63
N LYS A 122 -3.66 -14.69 -18.02
CA LYS A 122 -4.83 -14.64 -18.89
C LYS A 122 -4.40 -14.61 -20.36
N GLU A 123 -5.19 -15.28 -21.20
CA GLU A 123 -4.92 -15.36 -22.62
C GLU A 123 -4.86 -13.95 -23.23
N ASN A 124 -3.75 -13.72 -23.89
CA ASN A 124 -3.46 -12.61 -24.77
C ASN A 124 -3.04 -11.26 -24.19
N PRO A 125 -2.06 -11.18 -23.30
CA PRO A 125 -1.23 -10.01 -23.35
C PRO A 125 -0.06 -10.32 -24.32
N GLU A 126 -0.17 -9.87 -25.56
CA GLU A 126 1.06 -9.61 -26.33
C GLU A 126 1.85 -8.62 -25.46
N VAL A 127 2.91 -9.11 -24.80
CA VAL A 127 3.93 -8.21 -24.25
C VAL A 127 4.67 -7.66 -25.45
N PRO A 128 4.48 -6.40 -25.83
CA PRO A 128 5.20 -5.87 -26.99
C PRO A 128 6.68 -5.92 -26.63
N ASP A 129 7.49 -6.32 -27.59
CA ASP A 129 8.92 -6.16 -27.52
C ASP A 129 9.21 -4.65 -27.50
N VAL A 130 9.40 -4.12 -26.29
CA VAL A 130 9.55 -2.68 -26.05
C VAL A 130 10.81 -2.15 -26.76
N GLU A 131 11.88 -2.94 -26.83
CA GLU A 131 13.11 -2.58 -27.54
C GLU A 131 12.85 -2.44 -29.03
N LYS A 132 12.15 -3.39 -29.62
CA LYS A 132 11.76 -3.34 -31.03
C LYS A 132 10.83 -2.16 -31.33
N VAL A 133 9.87 -1.89 -30.47
CA VAL A 133 8.96 -0.72 -30.60
C VAL A 133 9.74 0.59 -30.49
N LEU A 134 10.72 0.70 -29.59
CA LEU A 134 11.58 1.87 -29.48
C LEU A 134 12.50 2.03 -30.68
N GLU A 135 13.10 0.96 -31.19
CA GLU A 135 13.90 0.97 -32.44
C GLU A 135 13.08 1.41 -33.67
N GLU A 136 11.86 0.91 -33.77
CA GLU A 136 10.92 1.33 -34.82
C GLU A 136 10.52 2.79 -34.69
N MET A 137 10.43 3.31 -33.43
CA MET A 137 10.18 4.73 -33.16
C MET A 137 11.36 5.62 -33.55
N ASP A 138 12.59 5.19 -33.27
CA ASP A 138 13.80 5.95 -33.60
C ASP A 138 14.10 5.97 -35.10
N ASN A 139 13.73 4.89 -35.81
CA ASN A 139 13.92 4.75 -37.25
C ASN A 139 12.82 5.41 -38.12
N ASP A 140 11.76 5.94 -37.49
CA ASP A 140 10.68 6.64 -38.19
C ASP A 140 10.52 8.10 -37.74
N PRO A 141 11.47 8.99 -38.03
CA PRO A 141 11.43 10.39 -37.60
C PRO A 141 10.30 11.19 -38.24
N LYS A 142 9.66 10.68 -39.32
CA LYS A 142 8.52 11.34 -39.97
C LYS A 142 7.17 10.88 -39.46
N GLY A 143 7.10 9.80 -38.67
CA GLY A 143 5.86 9.31 -38.06
C GLY A 143 4.90 8.65 -39.06
N ASP A 144 5.40 8.20 -40.23
CA ASP A 144 4.58 7.55 -41.27
C ASP A 144 3.99 6.21 -40.78
N ASN A 145 4.66 5.54 -39.82
CA ASN A 145 4.18 4.31 -39.13
C ASN A 145 3.37 4.62 -37.84
N CYS A 146 2.76 5.78 -37.77
CA CYS A 146 1.94 6.21 -36.65
C CYS A 146 0.78 5.24 -36.33
N TYR A 147 0.38 4.41 -37.29
CA TYR A 147 -0.73 3.46 -37.16
C TYR A 147 -0.41 2.32 -36.20
N ASP A 148 0.79 1.75 -36.24
CA ASP A 148 1.19 0.63 -35.36
C ASP A 148 1.42 1.12 -33.92
N LYS A 149 1.99 2.32 -33.76
CA LYS A 149 2.12 3.00 -32.46
C LYS A 149 0.77 3.32 -31.83
N TYR A 150 -0.17 3.80 -32.63
CA TYR A 150 -1.53 4.09 -32.22
C TYR A 150 -2.29 2.83 -31.81
N ASN A 151 -2.12 1.74 -32.56
CA ASN A 151 -2.72 0.45 -32.25
C ASN A 151 -2.14 -0.13 -30.97
N LEU A 152 -0.83 -0.06 -30.77
CA LEU A 152 -0.19 -0.49 -29.52
C LEU A 152 -0.66 0.32 -28.33
N TRP A 153 -0.75 1.65 -28.48
CA TRP A 153 -1.28 2.53 -27.45
C TRP A 153 -2.75 2.22 -27.12
N ASN A 154 -3.60 1.95 -28.14
CA ASN A 154 -4.98 1.55 -27.92
C ASN A 154 -5.09 0.19 -27.24
N LYS A 155 -4.28 -0.82 -27.63
CA LYS A 155 -4.20 -2.11 -26.94
C LYS A 155 -3.81 -1.95 -25.48
N ALA A 156 -2.83 -1.09 -25.18
CA ALA A 156 -2.44 -0.79 -23.80
C ALA A 156 -3.53 -0.06 -23.02
N LYS A 157 -4.17 0.94 -23.63
CA LYS A 157 -5.30 1.67 -23.05
C LYS A 157 -6.48 0.75 -22.73
N ASP A 158 -6.76 -0.20 -23.61
CA ASP A 158 -7.85 -1.16 -23.46
C ASP A 158 -7.44 -2.39 -22.63
N TYR A 159 -6.29 -2.35 -21.96
CA TYR A 159 -5.73 -3.43 -21.15
C TYR A 159 -5.59 -4.77 -21.90
N GLN A 160 -5.35 -4.71 -23.19
CA GLN A 160 -5.13 -5.88 -24.04
C GLN A 160 -3.66 -6.28 -24.14
N CYS A 161 -2.74 -5.47 -23.64
CA CYS A 161 -1.33 -5.79 -23.49
C CYS A 161 -0.78 -5.27 -22.16
N SER A 162 0.24 -5.93 -21.65
CA SER A 162 0.94 -5.56 -20.43
C SER A 162 2.42 -5.28 -20.78
N PHE A 163 2.94 -4.13 -20.31
CA PHE A 163 4.35 -3.75 -20.52
C PHE A 163 5.26 -4.21 -19.38
N ARG A 164 4.68 -4.69 -18.30
CA ARG A 164 5.43 -5.13 -17.12
C ARG A 164 4.75 -6.36 -16.52
N PRO A 165 5.54 -7.33 -16.01
CA PRO A 165 4.98 -8.46 -15.29
C PRO A 165 4.32 -7.98 -13.99
N ASP A 166 3.43 -8.79 -13.48
CA ASP A 166 2.77 -8.56 -12.21
C ASP A 166 3.74 -8.63 -11.04
N LEU A 167 3.58 -7.72 -10.09
CA LEU A 167 4.42 -7.66 -8.90
C LEU A 167 3.75 -8.44 -7.77
N PHE A 168 4.48 -9.40 -7.19
CA PHE A 168 4.07 -10.16 -6.02
C PHE A 168 4.85 -9.69 -4.79
N CYS A 169 4.12 -9.23 -3.77
CA CYS A 169 4.69 -8.85 -2.48
C CYS A 169 4.38 -9.94 -1.45
N TYR A 170 5.40 -10.51 -0.84
CA TYR A 170 5.23 -11.54 0.17
C TYR A 170 5.57 -11.05 1.57
N ASN A 171 4.85 -11.60 2.54
CA ASN A 171 5.15 -11.50 3.96
C ASN A 171 4.94 -12.89 4.56
N ILE A 172 6.02 -13.61 4.91
CA ILE A 172 6.00 -14.97 5.42
C ILE A 172 6.99 -15.10 6.58
N GLY A 173 6.51 -15.56 7.74
CA GLY A 173 7.34 -15.62 8.94
C GLY A 173 7.92 -14.25 9.30
N ASN A 174 9.25 -14.13 9.30
CA ASN A 174 9.97 -12.87 9.52
C ASN A 174 10.51 -12.24 8.23
N LEU A 175 10.13 -12.80 7.07
CA LEU A 175 10.61 -12.38 5.76
C LEU A 175 9.55 -11.58 5.03
N SER A 176 9.96 -10.49 4.42
CA SER A 176 9.13 -9.69 3.52
C SER A 176 9.95 -9.24 2.32
N GLY A 177 9.30 -9.11 1.19
CA GLY A 177 9.94 -8.66 -0.03
C GLY A 177 8.97 -8.75 -1.21
N SER A 178 9.53 -8.62 -2.41
CA SER A 178 8.77 -8.72 -3.64
C SER A 178 9.50 -9.55 -4.69
N PHE A 179 8.74 -10.08 -5.64
CA PHE A 179 9.25 -10.84 -6.76
C PHE A 179 8.34 -10.67 -7.98
N PHE A 180 8.88 -11.00 -9.14
CA PHE A 180 8.15 -11.18 -10.40
C PHE A 180 8.15 -12.66 -10.77
N LEU A 181 7.16 -13.09 -11.54
CA LEU A 181 7.14 -14.40 -12.19
C LEU A 181 7.57 -14.24 -13.64
N ILE A 182 8.66 -14.90 -14.01
CA ILE A 182 9.13 -14.94 -15.38
C ILE A 182 9.26 -16.42 -15.77
N ASN A 183 8.46 -16.87 -16.73
CA ASN A 183 8.39 -18.29 -17.12
C ASN A 183 8.17 -19.23 -15.91
N ASP A 184 7.20 -18.89 -15.06
CA ASP A 184 6.89 -19.60 -13.80
C ASP A 184 8.02 -19.63 -12.74
N SER A 185 9.11 -18.92 -13.00
CA SER A 185 10.24 -18.82 -12.08
C SER A 185 10.17 -17.53 -11.26
N ILE A 186 10.47 -17.64 -9.97
CA ILE A 186 10.52 -16.49 -9.07
C ILE A 186 11.82 -15.72 -9.30
N VAL A 187 11.68 -14.43 -9.64
CA VAL A 187 12.79 -13.47 -9.71
C VAL A 187 12.60 -12.48 -8.58
N THR A 188 13.38 -12.59 -7.52
CA THR A 188 13.28 -11.75 -6.33
C THR A 188 13.93 -10.39 -6.55
N THR A 189 13.32 -9.33 -6.02
CA THR A 189 13.91 -8.00 -5.94
C THR A 189 14.67 -7.77 -4.63
N ALA A 190 14.53 -8.69 -3.67
CA ALA A 190 15.16 -8.62 -2.36
C ALA A 190 16.48 -9.41 -2.31
N SER A 191 17.37 -9.02 -1.40
CA SER A 191 18.66 -9.72 -1.16
C SER A 191 18.50 -11.07 -0.48
N VAL A 192 17.34 -11.41 0.07
CA VAL A 192 17.05 -12.69 0.72
C VAL A 192 16.33 -13.59 -0.27
N PRO A 193 16.97 -14.70 -0.71
CA PRO A 193 16.37 -15.59 -1.70
C PRO A 193 15.24 -16.41 -1.07
N ILE A 194 14.04 -16.28 -1.61
CA ILE A 194 12.98 -17.27 -1.46
C ILE A 194 12.97 -18.14 -2.72
N VAL A 195 12.59 -19.39 -2.57
CA VAL A 195 12.49 -20.34 -3.68
C VAL A 195 11.06 -20.88 -3.74
N GLY A 196 10.55 -21.13 -4.94
CA GLY A 196 9.22 -21.73 -5.05
C GLY A 196 8.53 -21.39 -6.36
N CYS A 197 7.22 -21.57 -6.38
CA CYS A 197 6.37 -21.30 -7.51
C CYS A 197 5.00 -20.82 -7.02
N ILE A 198 4.45 -19.81 -7.71
CA ILE A 198 3.08 -19.34 -7.55
C ILE A 198 2.45 -19.36 -8.94
N ASN A 199 1.80 -20.44 -9.30
CA ASN A 199 1.04 -20.59 -10.54
C ASN A 199 -0.30 -21.28 -10.29
N ASN A 200 -1.08 -21.56 -11.32
CA ASN A 200 -2.39 -22.18 -11.20
C ASN A 200 -2.38 -23.58 -10.54
N ASN A 201 -1.27 -24.30 -10.61
CA ASN A 201 -1.14 -25.67 -10.13
C ASN A 201 -0.36 -25.80 -8.81
N THR A 202 0.57 -24.88 -8.55
CA THR A 202 1.46 -24.94 -7.39
C THR A 202 1.62 -23.57 -6.78
N GLN A 203 1.31 -23.46 -5.50
CA GLN A 203 1.42 -22.21 -4.73
C GLN A 203 2.24 -22.51 -3.50
N ARG A 204 3.57 -22.51 -3.66
CA ARG A 204 4.53 -22.91 -2.64
C ARG A 204 5.73 -21.99 -2.62
N LEU A 205 6.08 -21.51 -1.43
CA LEU A 205 7.33 -20.80 -1.16
C LEU A 205 8.15 -21.55 -0.11
N VAL A 206 9.45 -21.47 -0.22
CA VAL A 206 10.41 -22.03 0.75
C VAL A 206 11.31 -20.88 1.20
N SER A 207 11.37 -20.68 2.52
CA SER A 207 12.25 -19.71 3.13
C SER A 207 13.68 -20.26 3.30
N PRO A 208 14.70 -19.40 3.51
CA PRO A 208 16.09 -19.83 3.66
C PRO A 208 16.35 -20.79 4.82
N ASP A 209 15.52 -20.76 5.86
CA ASP A 209 15.54 -21.69 7.00
C ASP A 209 14.90 -23.05 6.66
N GLY A 210 14.43 -23.24 5.43
CA GLY A 210 13.86 -24.48 4.92
C GLY A 210 12.38 -24.68 5.25
N ASN A 211 11.71 -23.73 5.89
CA ASN A 211 10.26 -23.82 6.11
C ASN A 211 9.50 -23.71 4.79
N VAL A 212 8.50 -24.56 4.62
CA VAL A 212 7.67 -24.63 3.43
C VAL A 212 6.31 -24.00 3.71
N TYR A 213 5.96 -23.00 2.90
CA TYR A 213 4.69 -22.28 2.96
C TYR A 213 3.84 -22.66 1.76
N ILE A 214 2.64 -23.18 1.99
CA ILE A 214 1.68 -23.58 0.95
C ILE A 214 0.48 -22.63 0.99
N PHE A 215 0.02 -22.18 -0.18
CA PHE A 215 -1.06 -21.20 -0.31
C PHE A 215 -2.20 -21.79 -1.14
N ASN A 216 -3.32 -22.16 -0.51
CA ASN A 216 -4.49 -22.71 -1.20
C ASN A 216 -5.77 -21.88 -0.98
N ALA A 217 -5.66 -20.79 -0.21
CA ALA A 217 -6.78 -19.87 -0.01
C ALA A 217 -6.45 -18.53 -0.69
N SER A 218 -7.43 -17.94 -1.36
CA SER A 218 -7.19 -16.72 -2.13
C SER A 218 -8.37 -15.77 -2.13
N GLU A 219 -8.06 -14.50 -2.31
CA GLU A 219 -9.04 -13.46 -2.65
C GLU A 219 -9.02 -13.21 -4.15
N THR A 220 -10.20 -13.03 -4.71
CA THR A 220 -10.38 -12.78 -6.15
C THR A 220 -10.87 -11.37 -6.36
N THR A 221 -10.22 -10.65 -7.26
CA THR A 221 -10.61 -9.30 -7.66
C THR A 221 -11.12 -9.30 -9.09
N THR A 222 -12.19 -8.55 -9.33
CA THR A 222 -12.73 -8.26 -10.66
C THR A 222 -12.79 -6.75 -10.83
N ILE A 223 -12.35 -6.24 -11.97
CA ILE A 223 -12.40 -4.81 -12.29
C ILE A 223 -13.16 -4.65 -13.60
N SER A 224 -14.12 -3.72 -13.62
CA SER A 224 -14.84 -3.35 -14.83
C SER A 224 -15.04 -1.83 -14.89
N SER A 225 -14.96 -1.28 -16.11
CA SER A 225 -15.35 0.09 -16.41
C SER A 225 -16.31 0.09 -17.57
N SER A 226 -16.77 1.27 -18.00
CA SER A 226 -17.58 1.43 -19.21
C SER A 226 -16.88 0.93 -20.48
N HIS A 227 -15.57 0.92 -20.48
CA HIS A 227 -14.73 0.63 -21.65
C HIS A 227 -13.95 -0.70 -21.54
N VAL A 228 -13.67 -1.15 -20.30
CA VAL A 228 -12.80 -2.29 -20.05
C VAL A 228 -13.41 -3.23 -19.02
N LYS A 229 -13.36 -4.52 -19.33
CA LYS A 229 -13.72 -5.59 -18.41
C LYS A 229 -12.52 -6.51 -18.23
N MET A 230 -11.82 -6.40 -17.10
CA MET A 230 -10.75 -7.32 -16.78
C MET A 230 -11.32 -8.66 -16.33
N PRO A 231 -10.70 -9.78 -16.74
CA PRO A 231 -11.08 -11.08 -16.22
C PRO A 231 -10.80 -11.15 -14.70
N PRO A 232 -11.57 -11.94 -13.94
CA PRO A 232 -11.27 -12.17 -12.54
C PRO A 232 -9.85 -12.73 -12.35
N TYR A 233 -9.12 -12.19 -11.38
CA TYR A 233 -7.77 -12.64 -11.05
C TYR A 233 -7.59 -12.79 -9.55
N THR A 234 -6.63 -13.62 -9.15
CA THR A 234 -6.24 -13.76 -7.75
C THR A 234 -5.38 -12.57 -7.33
N SER A 235 -5.88 -11.78 -6.38
CA SER A 235 -5.19 -10.61 -5.85
C SER A 235 -4.38 -10.90 -4.58
N THR A 236 -4.77 -11.92 -3.82
CA THR A 236 -4.08 -12.29 -2.57
C THR A 236 -4.10 -13.80 -2.41
N TYR A 237 -2.96 -14.37 -2.03
CA TYR A 237 -2.81 -15.77 -1.65
C TYR A 237 -2.52 -15.86 -0.16
N TYR A 238 -3.27 -16.68 0.57
CA TYR A 238 -3.11 -16.91 1.99
C TYR A 238 -2.53 -18.29 2.28
N ILE A 239 -1.73 -18.39 3.31
CA ILE A 239 -1.10 -19.64 3.76
C ILE A 239 -2.18 -20.64 4.16
N SER A 240 -2.13 -21.85 3.59
CA SER A 240 -2.95 -22.99 3.99
C SER A 240 -2.21 -23.96 4.91
N SER A 241 -0.88 -24.01 4.79
CA SER A 241 -0.03 -24.77 5.72
C SER A 241 1.41 -24.25 5.76
N ILE A 242 2.02 -24.41 6.93
CA ILE A 242 3.46 -24.20 7.15
C ILE A 242 4.03 -25.53 7.62
N ILE A 243 5.08 -26.00 6.95
CA ILE A 243 5.71 -27.29 7.23
C ILE A 243 7.17 -27.03 7.61
N SER A 244 7.63 -27.63 8.69
CA SER A 244 9.03 -27.56 9.13
C SER A 244 9.98 -28.22 8.13
N PRO A 245 11.28 -27.88 8.12
CA PRO A 245 12.25 -28.43 7.17
C PRO A 245 12.36 -29.95 7.21
N ASN A 246 12.21 -30.54 8.40
CA ASN A 246 12.22 -32.00 8.61
C ASN A 246 10.87 -32.67 8.35
N GLY A 247 9.81 -31.91 8.05
CA GLY A 247 8.47 -32.43 7.77
C GLY A 247 7.69 -32.94 8.99
N THR A 248 8.24 -32.84 10.20
CA THR A 248 7.63 -33.41 11.43
C THR A 248 6.53 -32.55 11.99
N ASP A 249 6.61 -31.25 11.79
CA ASP A 249 5.67 -30.28 12.33
C ASP A 249 4.95 -29.54 11.21
N THR A 250 3.65 -29.34 11.44
CA THR A 250 2.80 -28.65 10.48
C THR A 250 1.78 -27.79 11.22
N ILE A 251 1.62 -26.55 10.75
CA ILE A 251 0.51 -25.66 11.11
C ILE A 251 -0.43 -25.58 9.91
N ARG A 252 -1.75 -25.79 10.12
CA ARG A 252 -2.75 -25.81 9.06
C ARG A 252 -3.79 -24.76 9.27
N TYR A 253 -4.21 -24.12 8.18
CA TYR A 253 -5.16 -23.01 8.17
C TYR A 253 -6.41 -23.42 7.39
N ASN A 254 -7.57 -23.20 7.99
CA ASN A 254 -8.85 -23.31 7.31
C ASN A 254 -9.46 -21.91 7.18
N TYR A 255 -10.06 -21.65 6.02
CA TYR A 255 -10.64 -20.36 5.69
C TYR A 255 -12.14 -20.46 5.52
N GLN A 256 -12.85 -19.36 5.75
CA GLN A 256 -14.26 -19.17 5.49
C GLN A 256 -14.47 -18.00 4.53
N ASN A 257 -15.56 -18.07 3.75
CA ASN A 257 -16.01 -16.96 2.92
C ASN A 257 -16.40 -15.79 3.84
N SER A 258 -15.85 -14.61 3.59
CA SER A 258 -16.09 -13.40 4.38
C SER A 258 -16.85 -12.32 3.60
N GLY A 259 -17.51 -12.70 2.51
CA GLY A 259 -18.32 -11.81 1.69
C GLY A 259 -17.60 -11.25 0.47
N GLU A 260 -18.35 -10.50 -0.31
CA GLU A 260 -17.84 -9.79 -1.48
C GLU A 260 -18.28 -8.33 -1.41
N TYR A 261 -17.35 -7.41 -1.57
CA TYR A 261 -17.64 -5.99 -1.59
C TYR A 261 -17.21 -5.35 -2.89
N SER A 262 -17.92 -4.28 -3.27
CA SER A 262 -17.58 -3.47 -4.42
C SER A 262 -16.73 -2.26 -3.98
N THR A 263 -15.71 -1.97 -4.76
CA THR A 263 -14.96 -0.72 -4.70
C THR A 263 -15.33 0.13 -5.91
N ARG A 264 -15.38 1.44 -5.71
CA ARG A 264 -15.65 2.37 -6.79
C ARG A 264 -14.56 3.42 -6.82
N THR A 265 -13.84 3.47 -7.91
CA THR A 265 -12.83 4.50 -8.14
C THR A 265 -13.24 5.28 -9.37
N GLY A 266 -13.38 6.60 -9.22
CA GLY A 266 -13.66 7.50 -10.33
C GLY A 266 -12.42 8.26 -10.73
N THR A 267 -12.14 8.33 -12.03
CA THR A 267 -11.20 9.29 -12.61
C THR A 267 -11.99 10.34 -13.38
N THR A 268 -11.78 11.60 -13.03
CA THR A 268 -12.31 12.71 -13.80
C THR A 268 -11.21 13.21 -14.71
N TYR A 269 -11.51 13.34 -16.00
CA TYR A 269 -10.60 13.99 -16.92
C TYR A 269 -11.25 15.24 -17.51
N GLN A 270 -10.45 16.27 -17.69
CA GLN A 270 -10.82 17.46 -18.44
C GLN A 270 -9.82 17.65 -19.57
N GLY A 271 -10.34 17.89 -20.74
CA GLY A 271 -9.56 18.23 -21.92
C GLY A 271 -10.08 19.49 -22.58
N VAL A 272 -9.35 19.98 -23.54
CA VAL A 272 -9.80 21.06 -24.41
C VAL A 272 -9.82 20.50 -25.83
N SER A 273 -11.01 20.38 -26.41
CA SER A 273 -11.13 20.14 -27.85
C SER A 273 -10.95 21.45 -28.59
N ILE A 274 -10.08 21.47 -29.55
CA ILE A 274 -9.84 22.62 -30.40
C ILE A 274 -10.67 22.46 -31.65
N ILE A 275 -11.70 23.30 -31.79
CA ILE A 275 -12.43 23.43 -33.06
C ILE A 275 -11.77 24.53 -33.88
N ASN A 276 -11.14 24.11 -34.97
CA ASN A 276 -10.64 25.02 -35.97
C ASN A 276 -11.74 25.20 -37.03
N ARG A 277 -12.39 26.41 -37.05
CA ARG A 277 -13.43 26.73 -38.02
C ARG A 277 -13.07 27.97 -38.79
N VAL A 278 -13.50 28.02 -40.03
CA VAL A 278 -13.43 29.22 -40.85
C VAL A 278 -14.74 29.96 -40.73
N ILE A 279 -14.70 31.17 -40.25
CA ILE A 279 -15.83 32.06 -40.19
C ILE A 279 -15.62 33.21 -41.18
N ILE A 280 -16.68 33.59 -41.85
CA ILE A 280 -16.66 34.72 -42.76
C ILE A 280 -17.08 35.94 -41.97
N ARG A 281 -16.18 36.88 -41.75
CA ARG A 281 -16.45 38.17 -41.06
C ARG A 281 -16.14 39.35 -41.97
N ARG A 282 -16.88 40.39 -41.76
CA ARG A 282 -16.64 41.70 -42.36
C ARG A 282 -16.23 42.67 -41.24
N ALA A 283 -15.03 43.24 -41.35
CA ALA A 283 -14.62 44.30 -40.44
C ALA A 283 -15.45 45.59 -40.75
N PRO A 284 -15.73 46.44 -39.73
CA PRO A 284 -16.54 47.63 -39.92
C PRO A 284 -16.08 48.61 -41.00
N GLU A 285 -14.78 48.57 -41.30
CA GLU A 285 -14.14 49.46 -42.28
C GLU A 285 -13.86 48.76 -43.65
N GLU A 286 -14.25 47.50 -43.81
CA GLU A 286 -14.01 46.75 -45.04
C GLU A 286 -15.30 46.55 -45.84
N SER A 287 -15.23 46.70 -47.15
CA SER A 287 -16.36 46.46 -48.06
C SER A 287 -16.62 44.98 -48.32
N GLU A 288 -15.63 44.12 -48.07
CA GLU A 288 -15.67 42.70 -48.45
C GLU A 288 -15.68 41.75 -47.21
N TRP A 289 -16.38 40.64 -47.37
CA TRP A 289 -16.39 39.53 -46.36
C TRP A 289 -15.15 38.68 -46.57
N LYS A 290 -14.31 38.57 -45.50
CA LYS A 290 -13.09 37.76 -45.55
C LYS A 290 -13.22 36.54 -44.65
N PRO A 291 -12.70 35.38 -45.11
CA PRO A 291 -12.60 34.19 -44.25
C PRO A 291 -11.56 34.43 -43.16
N GLN A 292 -11.95 34.21 -41.92
CA GLN A 292 -11.06 34.24 -40.75
C GLN A 292 -11.06 32.86 -40.07
N GLN A 293 -9.87 32.38 -39.75
CA GLN A 293 -9.73 31.20 -38.93
C GLN A 293 -10.02 31.53 -37.47
N GLU A 294 -10.97 30.81 -36.88
CA GLU A 294 -11.30 30.94 -35.47
C GLU A 294 -11.00 29.61 -34.78
N ILE A 295 -10.17 29.69 -33.76
CA ILE A 295 -9.83 28.55 -32.89
C ILE A 295 -10.67 28.71 -31.62
N LEU A 296 -11.63 27.80 -31.43
CA LEU A 296 -12.49 27.77 -30.25
C LEU A 296 -12.10 26.57 -29.36
N PRO A 297 -11.56 26.85 -28.18
CA PRO A 297 -11.38 25.79 -27.19
C PRO A 297 -12.74 25.44 -26.57
N ILE A 298 -13.13 24.19 -26.70
CA ILE A 298 -14.33 23.65 -26.04
C ILE A 298 -13.86 22.72 -24.91
N PRO A 299 -14.21 23.02 -23.65
CA PRO A 299 -13.88 22.14 -22.55
C PRO A 299 -14.61 20.79 -22.71
N LEU A 300 -13.85 19.71 -22.63
CA LEU A 300 -14.34 18.34 -22.56
C LEU A 300 -14.20 17.88 -21.11
N THR A 301 -15.27 17.46 -20.50
CA THR A 301 -15.23 16.83 -19.19
C THR A 301 -15.79 15.42 -19.30
N GLY A 302 -15.08 14.45 -18.82
CA GLY A 302 -15.52 13.07 -18.75
C GLY A 302 -15.18 12.44 -17.41
N ASN A 303 -15.97 11.45 -17.02
CA ASN A 303 -15.76 10.67 -15.83
C ASN A 303 -15.68 9.19 -16.22
N ASP A 304 -14.56 8.56 -15.95
CA ASP A 304 -14.45 7.11 -16.03
C ASP A 304 -14.63 6.53 -14.62
N ILE A 305 -15.57 5.63 -14.49
CA ILE A 305 -15.87 4.95 -13.25
C ILE A 305 -15.42 3.51 -13.38
N TYR A 306 -14.44 3.13 -12.55
CA TYR A 306 -14.02 1.75 -12.38
C TYR A 306 -14.76 1.16 -11.19
N VAL A 307 -15.48 0.08 -11.43
CA VAL A 307 -16.14 -0.70 -10.38
C VAL A 307 -15.34 -1.98 -10.21
N GLY A 308 -14.75 -2.13 -9.05
CA GLY A 308 -14.09 -3.36 -8.65
C GLY A 308 -14.99 -4.16 -7.72
N SER A 309 -14.86 -5.48 -7.71
CA SER A 309 -15.34 -6.32 -6.63
C SER A 309 -14.23 -7.19 -6.09
N VAL A 310 -14.23 -7.40 -4.79
CA VAL A 310 -13.27 -8.26 -4.10
C VAL A 310 -14.02 -9.30 -3.31
N LYS A 311 -13.86 -10.56 -3.72
CA LYS A 311 -14.37 -11.72 -2.99
C LYS A 311 -13.35 -12.12 -1.94
N THR A 312 -13.72 -12.00 -0.67
CA THR A 312 -12.79 -12.14 0.45
C THR A 312 -12.93 -13.46 1.19
N VAL A 313 -11.79 -13.96 1.67
CA VAL A 313 -11.74 -15.09 2.60
C VAL A 313 -10.99 -14.65 3.88
N LYS A 314 -11.41 -15.22 5.01
CA LYS A 314 -10.74 -14.96 6.30
C LYS A 314 -10.51 -16.28 7.02
N PRO A 315 -9.48 -16.39 7.87
CA PRO A 315 -9.22 -17.61 8.61
C PRO A 315 -10.41 -17.93 9.51
N GLN A 316 -10.74 -19.21 9.58
CA GLN A 316 -11.71 -19.76 10.52
C GLN A 316 -11.02 -20.50 11.64
N TYR A 317 -10.06 -21.35 11.27
CA TYR A 317 -9.25 -22.12 12.23
C TYR A 317 -7.79 -22.13 11.83
N ILE A 318 -6.91 -22.13 12.83
CA ILE A 318 -5.52 -22.50 12.70
C ILE A 318 -5.25 -23.67 13.63
N PHE A 319 -4.86 -24.81 13.06
CA PHE A 319 -4.56 -26.04 13.80
C PHE A 319 -3.06 -26.19 13.95
N PHE A 320 -2.63 -26.54 15.15
CA PHE A 320 -1.24 -26.81 15.50
C PHE A 320 -1.17 -27.97 16.51
N ARG A 321 0.02 -28.47 16.78
CA ARG A 321 0.21 -29.69 17.59
C ARG A 321 -0.48 -29.62 18.97
N GLY A 322 -0.47 -28.46 19.63
CA GLY A 322 -1.00 -28.28 20.99
C GLY A 322 -2.46 -27.82 21.05
N GLY A 323 -3.10 -27.45 19.93
CA GLY A 323 -4.44 -26.89 19.96
C GLY A 323 -4.94 -26.34 18.65
N ARG A 324 -5.84 -25.39 18.78
CA ARG A 324 -6.33 -24.60 17.63
C ARG A 324 -6.63 -23.17 18.03
N ILE A 325 -6.69 -22.31 17.05
CA ILE A 325 -7.19 -20.95 17.17
C ILE A 325 -8.43 -20.84 16.32
N THR A 326 -9.47 -20.25 16.88
CA THR A 326 -10.75 -20.00 16.22
C THR A 326 -10.96 -18.50 16.04
N PHE A 327 -11.36 -18.09 14.83
CA PHE A 327 -11.68 -16.69 14.48
C PHE A 327 -13.19 -16.56 14.31
N ASN A 328 -13.81 -15.75 15.15
CA ASN A 328 -15.25 -15.47 15.08
C ASN A 328 -15.47 -14.11 14.42
N LEU A 329 -16.35 -14.08 13.43
CA LEU A 329 -16.63 -12.94 12.59
C LEU A 329 -18.10 -12.51 12.69
N SER A 330 -18.36 -11.21 12.58
CA SER A 330 -19.71 -10.66 12.40
C SER A 330 -19.77 -9.65 11.25
N GLU A 331 -20.96 -9.23 10.88
CA GLU A 331 -21.20 -8.31 9.77
C GLU A 331 -20.72 -6.90 10.08
N ARG A 332 -20.40 -6.13 9.02
CA ARG A 332 -19.96 -4.74 9.07
C ARG A 332 -20.75 -3.92 8.04
N LYS A 333 -20.83 -2.59 8.27
CA LYS A 333 -21.68 -1.68 7.48
C LYS A 333 -20.93 -0.82 6.48
N ASP A 334 -19.63 -0.69 6.62
CA ASP A 334 -18.81 0.29 5.90
C ASP A 334 -18.29 -0.18 4.53
N LEU A 335 -18.68 -1.38 4.10
CA LEU A 335 -18.38 -1.90 2.76
C LEU A 335 -19.66 -2.14 1.97
N ALA A 336 -19.65 -1.72 0.70
CA ALA A 336 -20.76 -1.95 -0.20
C ALA A 336 -20.80 -3.43 -0.63
N THR A 337 -21.77 -4.18 -0.15
CA THR A 337 -21.94 -5.59 -0.52
C THR A 337 -22.41 -5.69 -1.97
N VAL A 338 -21.83 -6.61 -2.73
CA VAL A 338 -22.31 -6.95 -4.07
C VAL A 338 -23.68 -7.65 -3.94
N SER A 339 -24.66 -7.18 -4.72
CA SER A 339 -26.03 -7.68 -4.65
C SER A 339 -26.11 -9.21 -4.79
N GLY A 340 -26.83 -9.84 -3.87
CA GLY A 340 -26.99 -11.30 -3.83
C GLY A 340 -25.86 -12.05 -3.11
N ASN A 341 -24.83 -11.37 -2.63
CA ASN A 341 -23.72 -11.98 -1.93
C ASN A 341 -23.80 -11.79 -0.41
N ILE A 342 -22.95 -12.53 0.30
CA ILE A 342 -22.82 -12.45 1.75
C ILE A 342 -22.22 -11.09 2.13
N THR A 343 -22.79 -10.44 3.15
CA THR A 343 -22.25 -9.20 3.72
C THR A 343 -20.83 -9.40 4.25
N CYS A 344 -19.97 -8.44 4.01
CA CYS A 344 -18.59 -8.48 4.51
C CYS A 344 -18.53 -8.48 6.02
N LYS A 345 -17.50 -9.13 6.55
CA LYS A 345 -17.35 -9.39 7.97
C LYS A 345 -16.13 -8.73 8.58
N LYS A 346 -16.20 -8.44 9.87
CA LYS A 346 -15.11 -8.00 10.75
C LYS A 346 -14.80 -9.09 11.77
N LEU A 347 -13.60 -9.04 12.34
CA LEU A 347 -13.17 -9.95 13.40
C LEU A 347 -13.75 -9.51 14.75
N ASP A 348 -14.56 -10.34 15.38
CA ASP A 348 -15.07 -10.05 16.74
C ASP A 348 -14.13 -10.54 17.83
N ASN A 349 -13.65 -11.77 17.69
CA ASN A 349 -12.74 -12.34 18.68
C ASN A 349 -11.88 -13.47 18.12
N ILE A 350 -10.79 -13.74 18.80
CA ILE A 350 -9.89 -14.87 18.62
C ILE A 350 -9.97 -15.73 19.86
N VAL A 351 -10.29 -17.02 19.70
CA VAL A 351 -10.32 -18.01 20.79
C VAL A 351 -9.16 -18.95 20.63
N ILE A 352 -8.28 -19.00 21.64
CA ILE A 352 -7.16 -19.92 21.71
C ILE A 352 -7.58 -21.11 22.57
N GLU A 353 -7.50 -22.31 21.99
CA GLU A 353 -7.96 -23.57 22.59
C GLU A 353 -6.85 -24.59 22.64
N ARG A 354 -6.65 -25.19 23.79
CA ARG A 354 -5.73 -26.34 23.99
C ARG A 354 -6.45 -27.65 23.65
N LYS A 355 -5.77 -28.54 22.96
CA LYS A 355 -6.27 -29.88 22.70
C LYS A 355 -6.03 -30.77 23.91
N THR A 356 -7.09 -31.27 24.51
CA THR A 356 -7.09 -32.34 25.50
C THR A 356 -7.55 -33.63 24.81
N SER A 357 -7.38 -34.79 25.37
CA SER A 357 -7.53 -36.13 24.71
C SER A 357 -8.69 -36.22 23.68
N ASN A 358 -9.87 -35.62 23.93
CA ASN A 358 -11.01 -35.63 23.02
C ASN A 358 -11.76 -34.28 22.90
N LYS A 359 -11.25 -33.21 23.52
CA LYS A 359 -11.93 -31.90 23.57
C LYS A 359 -10.95 -30.77 23.31
N TYR A 360 -11.49 -29.64 22.87
CA TYR A 360 -10.79 -28.38 22.85
C TYR A 360 -11.29 -27.55 24.05
N GLU A 361 -10.36 -27.08 24.86
CA GLU A 361 -10.62 -26.22 26.02
C GLU A 361 -10.11 -24.84 25.78
N THR A 362 -10.98 -23.83 25.98
CA THR A 362 -10.59 -22.43 25.86
C THR A 362 -9.57 -22.04 26.92
N VAL A 363 -8.44 -21.58 26.48
CA VAL A 363 -7.36 -21.08 27.33
C VAL A 363 -7.42 -19.56 27.44
N LYS A 364 -7.67 -18.90 26.28
CA LYS A 364 -7.66 -17.45 26.17
C LYS A 364 -8.64 -17.00 25.08
N LYS A 365 -9.32 -15.89 25.32
CA LYS A 365 -10.16 -15.20 24.34
C LYS A 365 -9.71 -13.77 24.21
N ILE A 366 -9.53 -13.29 22.99
CA ILE A 366 -9.16 -11.91 22.67
C ILE A 366 -10.33 -11.28 21.95
N GLU A 367 -10.89 -10.20 22.47
CA GLU A 367 -12.03 -9.50 21.89
C GLU A 367 -11.64 -8.16 21.31
N PHE A 368 -12.20 -7.84 20.15
CA PHE A 368 -11.99 -6.60 19.42
C PHE A 368 -13.25 -5.74 19.50
N HIS A 369 -13.10 -4.50 19.97
CA HIS A 369 -14.20 -3.57 20.13
C HIS A 369 -14.11 -2.47 19.08
N TYR A 370 -15.23 -2.22 18.40
CA TYR A 370 -15.26 -1.35 17.23
C TYR A 370 -16.34 -0.28 17.32
N SER A 371 -16.05 0.84 16.67
CA SER A 371 -17.00 1.84 16.21
C SER A 371 -16.72 2.14 14.73
N TYR A 372 -17.14 3.31 14.24
CA TYR A 372 -16.89 3.75 12.89
C TYR A 372 -16.32 5.16 12.86
N PHE A 373 -15.41 5.40 11.89
CA PHE A 373 -15.05 6.75 11.46
C PHE A 373 -16.16 7.30 10.57
N GLY A 374 -16.33 8.63 10.61
CA GLY A 374 -17.37 9.32 9.87
C GLY A 374 -18.72 9.27 10.57
N GLU A 375 -19.70 9.90 9.96
CA GLU A 375 -21.10 9.94 10.43
C GLU A 375 -22.02 9.63 9.26
N THR A 376 -23.11 8.95 9.53
CA THR A 376 -24.17 8.67 8.55
C THR A 376 -25.53 8.94 9.14
N LEU A 377 -26.46 9.38 8.31
CA LEU A 377 -27.85 9.58 8.66
C LEU A 377 -28.70 8.36 8.31
N THR A 378 -28.22 7.53 7.36
CA THR A 378 -28.94 6.35 6.86
C THR A 378 -27.99 5.17 6.69
N ASP A 379 -28.50 3.95 6.81
CA ASP A 379 -27.70 2.75 6.56
C ASP A 379 -27.29 2.61 5.08
N SER A 380 -28.04 3.19 4.14
CA SER A 380 -27.72 3.17 2.72
C SER A 380 -26.44 3.94 2.37
N ASP A 381 -26.14 5.00 3.12
CA ASP A 381 -24.94 5.83 2.93
C ASP A 381 -23.72 5.28 3.66
N ALA A 382 -23.89 4.30 4.54
CA ALA A 382 -22.85 3.77 5.40
C ALA A 382 -21.60 3.30 4.62
N PRO A 383 -21.72 2.58 3.50
CA PRO A 383 -20.53 2.14 2.75
C PRO A 383 -19.66 3.27 2.21
N GLN A 384 -20.23 4.43 1.92
CA GLN A 384 -19.49 5.58 1.39
C GLN A 384 -18.92 6.47 2.50
N LYS A 385 -19.62 6.57 3.63
CA LYS A 385 -19.31 7.51 4.71
C LYS A 385 -18.53 6.90 5.85
N LEU A 386 -18.77 5.62 6.14
CA LEU A 386 -18.19 4.96 7.30
C LEU A 386 -16.92 4.19 6.95
N ARG A 387 -16.04 4.05 7.95
CA ARG A 387 -14.89 3.14 7.92
C ARG A 387 -14.76 2.49 9.28
N LEU A 388 -14.54 1.17 9.32
CA LEU A 388 -14.41 0.41 10.57
C LEU A 388 -13.27 0.97 11.42
N CYS A 389 -13.54 1.28 12.68
CA CYS A 389 -12.59 1.86 13.64
C CYS A 389 -12.39 0.88 14.79
N LEU A 390 -11.16 0.46 15.03
CA LEU A 390 -10.79 -0.35 16.18
C LEU A 390 -10.60 0.55 17.40
N ASP A 391 -11.45 0.41 18.41
CA ASP A 391 -11.41 1.24 19.61
C ASP A 391 -10.56 0.64 20.73
N SER A 392 -10.67 -0.67 20.93
CA SER A 392 -9.88 -1.37 21.95
C SER A 392 -9.82 -2.86 21.73
N ILE A 393 -8.89 -3.49 22.41
CA ILE A 393 -8.70 -4.94 22.45
C ILE A 393 -8.63 -5.35 23.90
N THR A 394 -9.42 -6.37 24.25
CA THR A 394 -9.43 -6.95 25.59
C THR A 394 -9.13 -8.44 25.54
N GLU A 395 -8.59 -8.99 26.59
CA GLU A 395 -8.41 -10.43 26.71
C GLU A 395 -9.11 -10.98 27.94
N TYR A 396 -9.61 -12.19 27.79
CA TYR A 396 -10.09 -13.02 28.86
C TYR A 396 -9.14 -14.22 28.99
N GLY A 397 -8.56 -14.41 30.14
CA GLY A 397 -7.75 -15.56 30.48
C GLY A 397 -8.31 -16.27 31.69
N LYS A 398 -8.14 -17.60 31.72
CA LYS A 398 -8.43 -18.39 32.90
C LYS A 398 -7.26 -18.23 33.87
N GLY A 399 -7.52 -17.66 35.06
CA GLY A 399 -6.53 -17.57 36.13
C GLY A 399 -6.28 -18.91 36.82
N ASP A 400 -5.32 -18.97 37.71
CA ASP A 400 -5.00 -20.15 38.51
C ASP A 400 -6.17 -20.57 39.45
N ASP A 401 -7.08 -19.65 39.75
CA ASP A 401 -8.31 -19.82 40.50
C ASP A 401 -9.50 -20.28 39.64
N GLU A 402 -9.26 -20.69 38.36
CA GLU A 402 -10.28 -21.05 37.37
C GLU A 402 -11.26 -19.92 36.96
N LEU A 403 -11.12 -18.72 37.51
CA LEU A 403 -11.93 -17.56 37.14
C LEU A 403 -11.39 -16.89 35.91
N TYR A 404 -12.30 -16.43 35.02
CA TYR A 404 -11.93 -15.61 33.86
C TYR A 404 -11.75 -14.15 34.27
N THR A 405 -10.55 -13.65 34.08
CA THR A 405 -10.22 -12.23 34.30
C THR A 405 -10.22 -11.47 32.97
N LEU A 406 -10.94 -10.35 32.95
CA LEU A 406 -10.92 -9.39 31.86
C LEU A 406 -9.73 -8.45 32.01
N ARG A 407 -8.90 -8.32 30.98
CA ARG A 407 -7.79 -7.37 30.93
C ARG A 407 -7.80 -6.57 29.63
N LEU A 408 -7.56 -5.28 29.72
CA LEU A 408 -7.28 -4.46 28.56
C LEU A 408 -5.93 -4.86 27.96
N ILE A 409 -5.86 -5.09 26.65
CA ILE A 409 -4.58 -5.21 25.92
C ILE A 409 -4.15 -3.82 25.47
N ALA A 410 -5.02 -3.09 24.75
CA ALA A 410 -4.79 -1.73 24.31
C ALA A 410 -6.11 -1.03 23.98
N SER A 411 -6.13 0.30 24.10
CA SER A 411 -7.20 1.14 23.55
C SER A 411 -6.62 2.29 22.75
N PHE A 412 -7.38 2.78 21.76
CA PHE A 412 -6.89 3.69 20.73
C PHE A 412 -7.79 4.91 20.61
N ASP A 413 -7.15 6.07 20.45
CA ASP A 413 -7.79 7.30 19.99
C ASP A 413 -7.25 7.68 18.62
N TYR A 414 -8.07 8.38 17.83
CA TYR A 414 -7.73 8.75 16.46
C TYR A 414 -8.01 10.23 16.19
N TYR A 415 -7.23 10.83 15.28
CA TYR A 415 -7.50 12.18 14.84
C TYR A 415 -8.74 12.23 13.95
N GLY A 416 -9.58 13.24 14.17
CA GLY A 416 -10.73 13.55 13.29
C GLY A 416 -11.72 12.40 13.09
N LYS A 417 -11.95 11.55 14.10
CA LYS A 417 -12.76 10.33 14.01
C LYS A 417 -14.14 10.56 13.40
N LYS A 418 -14.83 11.65 13.77
CA LYS A 418 -16.16 11.99 13.27
C LYS A 418 -16.15 12.93 12.04
N GLN A 419 -15.00 13.53 11.74
CA GLN A 419 -14.85 14.56 10.72
C GLN A 419 -14.28 14.04 9.41
N LEU A 420 -14.04 12.72 9.27
CA LEU A 420 -13.64 12.15 7.99
C LEU A 420 -14.79 12.28 6.99
N PRO A 421 -14.57 12.91 5.82
CA PRO A 421 -15.59 13.03 4.79
C PRO A 421 -15.83 11.71 4.06
N ASP A 422 -16.74 11.74 3.08
CA ASP A 422 -17.03 10.60 2.21
C ASP A 422 -15.76 10.07 1.53
N LYS A 423 -15.68 8.76 1.30
CA LYS A 423 -14.54 8.11 0.66
C LYS A 423 -14.24 8.65 -0.73
N ASN A 424 -15.27 9.09 -1.44
CA ASN A 424 -15.18 9.62 -2.80
C ASN A 424 -15.15 11.16 -2.85
N ALA A 425 -14.93 11.85 -1.71
CA ALA A 425 -14.83 13.29 -1.72
C ALA A 425 -13.56 13.76 -2.46
N TYR A 426 -13.68 14.86 -3.19
CA TYR A 426 -12.58 15.47 -3.93
C TYR A 426 -11.66 16.34 -3.05
N SER A 427 -11.87 16.33 -1.74
CA SER A 427 -11.09 17.09 -0.75
C SER A 427 -9.77 16.40 -0.42
N VAL A 428 -8.93 16.17 -1.42
CA VAL A 428 -7.66 15.44 -1.28
C VAL A 428 -6.50 16.20 -1.91
N ASP A 429 -5.32 16.05 -1.31
CA ASP A 429 -4.06 16.53 -1.87
C ASP A 429 -3.56 15.66 -3.05
N TYR A 430 -2.36 15.93 -3.56
CA TYR A 430 -1.76 15.15 -4.66
C TYR A 430 -1.49 13.68 -4.30
N TRP A 431 -1.34 13.36 -3.02
CA TRP A 431 -1.06 12.01 -2.51
C TRP A 431 -2.30 11.25 -2.05
N GLY A 432 -3.48 11.92 -2.03
CA GLY A 432 -4.76 11.33 -1.64
C GLY A 432 -5.11 11.49 -0.16
N TYR A 433 -4.40 12.32 0.58
CA TYR A 433 -4.73 12.65 1.97
C TYR A 433 -5.75 13.79 2.04
N TYR A 434 -6.56 13.78 3.09
CA TYR A 434 -7.58 14.80 3.31
C TYR A 434 -6.96 16.18 3.53
N ASN A 435 -7.36 17.16 2.72
CA ASN A 435 -6.86 18.54 2.79
C ASN A 435 -7.93 19.58 3.15
N GLY A 436 -9.21 19.16 3.26
CA GLY A 436 -10.32 20.05 3.65
C GLY A 436 -10.82 20.98 2.55
N ASN A 437 -10.24 20.96 1.37
CA ASN A 437 -10.64 21.81 0.28
C ASN A 437 -11.96 21.35 -0.33
N LYS A 438 -12.81 22.29 -0.69
CA LYS A 438 -14.08 22.02 -1.37
C LYS A 438 -13.87 22.13 -2.87
N SER A 439 -13.60 21.01 -3.51
CA SER A 439 -13.44 20.91 -4.95
C SER A 439 -14.54 20.07 -5.56
N SER A 440 -14.91 20.35 -6.80
CA SER A 440 -15.91 19.60 -7.56
C SER A 440 -15.28 18.49 -8.43
N ASP A 441 -13.95 18.47 -8.51
CA ASP A 441 -13.14 17.50 -9.26
C ASP A 441 -11.76 17.36 -8.61
N ASN A 442 -10.92 16.45 -9.16
CA ASN A 442 -9.53 16.23 -8.72
C ASN A 442 -8.50 16.91 -9.62
N ILE A 443 -8.93 17.70 -10.60
CA ILE A 443 -8.04 18.34 -11.56
C ILE A 443 -7.56 19.66 -10.98
N PRO A 444 -6.24 19.85 -10.84
CA PRO A 444 -5.70 21.09 -10.32
C PRO A 444 -6.12 22.27 -11.18
N LYS A 445 -6.45 23.39 -10.53
CA LYS A 445 -6.74 24.63 -11.23
C LYS A 445 -5.51 25.07 -12.04
N THR A 446 -5.64 25.07 -13.35
CA THR A 446 -4.55 25.39 -14.28
C THR A 446 -5.03 26.43 -15.30
N ASP A 447 -4.26 27.51 -15.47
CA ASP A 447 -4.44 28.46 -16.57
C ASP A 447 -3.59 27.97 -17.76
N LEU A 448 -4.25 27.47 -18.79
CA LEU A 448 -3.56 27.09 -20.03
C LEU A 448 -3.20 28.37 -20.79
N GLN A 449 -2.00 28.89 -20.53
CA GLN A 449 -1.50 30.14 -21.15
C GLN A 449 -1.49 30.09 -22.69
N THR A 450 -1.31 28.90 -23.25
CA THR A 450 -1.32 28.65 -24.71
C THR A 450 -2.70 28.89 -25.35
N TYR A 451 -3.78 28.76 -24.54
CA TYR A 451 -5.14 28.94 -24.99
C TYR A 451 -5.79 30.00 -24.12
N LYS A 452 -5.73 31.24 -24.53
CA LYS A 452 -6.07 32.47 -23.78
C LYS A 452 -7.38 32.48 -22.97
N TYR A 453 -8.19 31.40 -23.03
CA TYR A 453 -9.53 31.41 -22.42
C TYR A 453 -9.95 30.10 -21.75
N ALA A 454 -9.09 29.09 -21.68
CA ALA A 454 -9.47 27.81 -21.09
C ALA A 454 -8.90 27.69 -19.66
N LYS A 455 -9.75 27.89 -18.67
CA LYS A 455 -9.47 27.49 -17.29
C LYS A 455 -9.90 26.04 -17.14
N VAL A 456 -8.96 25.19 -16.74
CA VAL A 456 -9.19 23.77 -16.53
C VAL A 456 -8.98 23.46 -15.06
N GLY A 457 -9.88 22.62 -14.51
CA GLY A 457 -9.83 22.18 -13.11
C GLY A 457 -10.39 23.21 -12.13
N SER A 458 -10.74 22.69 -10.96
CA SER A 458 -11.20 23.50 -9.83
C SER A 458 -10.49 23.15 -8.52
N ALA A 459 -9.69 22.08 -8.53
CA ALA A 459 -9.12 21.52 -7.33
C ALA A 459 -7.93 22.32 -6.80
N ASP A 460 -7.97 22.63 -5.52
CA ASP A 460 -6.78 22.97 -4.75
C ASP A 460 -6.24 21.70 -4.09
N ARG A 461 -5.13 21.20 -4.61
CA ARG A 461 -4.46 19.97 -4.16
C ARG A 461 -3.33 20.23 -3.16
N THR A 462 -3.29 21.43 -2.57
CA THR A 462 -2.29 21.78 -1.55
C THR A 462 -2.46 20.90 -0.30
N PRO A 463 -1.40 20.31 0.25
CA PRO A 463 -1.45 19.54 1.50
C PRO A 463 -1.86 20.42 2.69
N ASN A 464 -2.62 19.84 3.61
CA ASN A 464 -3.02 20.49 4.86
C ASN A 464 -2.54 19.65 6.05
N GLU A 465 -1.51 20.14 6.74
CA GLU A 465 -0.87 19.44 7.87
C GLU A 465 -1.84 19.12 9.02
N ALA A 466 -2.82 19.96 9.27
CA ALA A 466 -3.79 19.76 10.35
C ALA A 466 -4.80 18.66 10.02
N LEU A 467 -5.17 18.51 8.74
CA LEU A 467 -6.24 17.62 8.29
C LEU A 467 -5.74 16.28 7.74
N MET A 468 -4.53 16.24 7.14
CA MET A 468 -3.98 15.03 6.54
C MET A 468 -3.87 13.85 7.54
N LYS A 469 -3.78 14.14 8.84
CA LYS A 469 -3.70 13.15 9.91
C LYS A 469 -5.05 12.55 10.33
N TYR A 470 -6.17 13.04 9.77
CA TYR A 470 -7.49 12.49 10.11
C TYR A 470 -7.58 11.00 9.73
N GLY A 471 -8.16 10.21 10.64
CA GLY A 471 -8.18 8.75 10.55
C GLY A 471 -6.93 8.05 11.09
N SER A 472 -5.81 8.77 11.26
CA SER A 472 -4.60 8.21 11.85
C SER A 472 -4.71 8.10 13.37
N ILE A 473 -3.97 7.13 13.94
CA ILE A 473 -3.90 6.93 15.38
C ILE A 473 -3.34 8.19 16.07
N LYS A 474 -4.01 8.64 17.11
CA LYS A 474 -3.61 9.77 17.94
C LYS A 474 -2.89 9.30 19.20
N SER A 475 -3.41 8.25 19.82
CA SER A 475 -2.80 7.71 21.02
C SER A 475 -3.18 6.26 21.27
N MET A 476 -2.33 5.58 22.02
CA MET A 476 -2.54 4.22 22.48
C MET A 476 -2.38 4.17 24.00
N THR A 477 -3.36 3.56 24.67
CA THR A 477 -3.33 3.33 26.12
C THR A 477 -3.07 1.86 26.39
N TYR A 478 -2.11 1.59 27.27
CA TYR A 478 -1.65 0.25 27.64
C TYR A 478 -2.43 -0.34 28.83
N PRO A 479 -2.27 -1.66 29.13
CA PRO A 479 -2.87 -2.30 30.30
C PRO A 479 -2.53 -1.62 31.64
N THR A 480 -1.33 -1.03 31.72
CA THR A 480 -0.84 -0.30 32.89
C THR A 480 -1.42 1.10 33.04
N LYS A 481 -2.36 1.48 32.16
CA LYS A 481 -2.91 2.85 32.01
C LYS A 481 -1.90 3.90 31.52
N GLY A 482 -0.66 3.50 31.20
CA GLY A 482 0.28 4.34 30.49
C GLY A 482 -0.24 4.66 29.07
N LYS A 483 0.10 5.83 28.54
CA LYS A 483 -0.37 6.32 27.26
C LYS A 483 0.81 6.79 26.40
N THR A 484 0.83 6.38 25.14
CA THR A 484 1.70 6.94 24.11
C THR A 484 0.87 7.82 23.18
N GLU A 485 1.34 9.03 22.91
CA GLU A 485 0.73 9.95 21.93
C GLU A 485 1.61 10.04 20.69
N PHE A 486 0.95 10.04 19.51
CA PHE A 486 1.60 10.13 18.20
C PHE A 486 1.30 11.49 17.60
N LEU A 487 2.35 12.26 17.35
CA LEU A 487 2.28 13.55 16.66
C LEU A 487 2.77 13.36 15.23
N TRP A 488 1.87 13.58 14.26
CA TRP A 488 2.15 13.39 12.84
C TRP A 488 2.42 14.73 12.17
N GLU A 489 3.45 14.75 11.34
CA GLU A 489 3.86 15.89 10.53
C GLU A 489 3.93 15.49 9.05
N ILE A 490 3.84 16.46 8.15
CA ILE A 490 4.05 16.23 6.72
C ILE A 490 5.54 16.03 6.41
N ASN A 491 5.84 15.17 5.46
CA ASN A 491 7.19 15.10 4.92
C ASN A 491 7.52 16.39 4.16
N ARG A 492 8.69 16.93 4.42
CA ARG A 492 9.20 18.15 3.77
C ARG A 492 10.50 17.85 3.04
N VAL A 493 10.60 18.29 1.80
CA VAL A 493 11.82 18.19 1.00
C VAL A 493 12.40 19.60 0.87
N GLY A 494 13.63 19.78 1.30
CA GLY A 494 14.40 20.99 1.01
C GLY A 494 14.90 20.94 -0.43
N LEU A 495 14.42 21.83 -1.28
CA LEU A 495 15.00 22.00 -2.61
C LEU A 495 16.24 22.86 -2.50
N ALA A 496 17.37 22.37 -3.01
CA ALA A 496 18.59 23.18 -3.11
C ALA A 496 18.34 24.37 -4.06
N ASN A 497 18.76 25.57 -3.66
CA ASN A 497 18.49 26.81 -4.39
C ASN A 497 18.85 26.75 -5.88
N HIS A 498 19.86 25.97 -6.27
CA HIS A 498 20.26 25.82 -7.67
C HIS A 498 19.28 24.99 -8.52
N LEU A 499 18.34 24.23 -7.93
CA LEU A 499 17.28 23.54 -8.67
C LEU A 499 16.20 24.51 -9.14
N TYR A 500 16.05 25.67 -8.49
CA TYR A 500 15.11 26.72 -8.92
C TYR A 500 15.62 27.54 -10.10
N GLU A 501 16.91 27.54 -10.38
CA GLU A 501 17.53 28.30 -11.47
C GLU A 501 17.58 27.52 -12.79
N SER A 502 17.26 26.21 -12.76
CA SER A 502 17.20 25.40 -13.98
C SER A 502 15.87 25.64 -14.73
N PRO A 503 15.90 26.16 -15.96
CA PRO A 503 14.70 26.33 -16.76
C PRO A 503 13.93 25.01 -17.00
N TYR A 504 14.62 23.88 -16.93
CA TYR A 504 14.00 22.54 -17.05
C TYR A 504 13.14 22.14 -15.85
N VAL A 505 13.38 22.70 -14.66
CA VAL A 505 12.58 22.39 -13.46
C VAL A 505 11.28 23.21 -13.44
N ARG A 506 11.28 24.40 -14.04
CA ARG A 506 10.08 25.24 -14.12
C ARG A 506 9.00 24.68 -15.04
N ASP A 507 9.38 23.96 -16.10
CA ASP A 507 8.45 23.48 -17.11
C ASP A 507 8.00 22.03 -16.90
N ASN A 508 8.65 21.25 -16.01
CA ASN A 508 8.37 19.82 -15.78
C ASN A 508 7.84 19.50 -14.38
N CYS A 509 7.60 20.49 -13.51
CA CYS A 509 6.95 20.30 -12.22
C CYS A 509 5.47 20.72 -12.27
N ILE A 510 4.75 20.24 -13.30
CA ILE A 510 3.29 20.31 -13.38
C ILE A 510 2.74 18.92 -13.54
#